data_59b02ad833e63bc614b1fd67d12fbb24
#
_entry.id   59b02ad833e63bc614b1fd67d12fbb24
#
_cell.length_a   1.000
_cell.length_b   1.000
_cell.length_c   1.000
_cell.angle_alpha   90.00
_cell.angle_beta   90.00
_cell.angle_gamma   90.00
#
_symmetry.space_group_name_H-M   'P 1'
#
loop_
_entity.id
_entity.type
_entity.pdbx_description
1 polymer ?
#
loop_
_entity_poly.entity_id
_entity_poly.type
_entity_poly.pdbx_seq_one_letter_code
_entity_poly.pdbx_strand_id
1 'polypeptide(L)'
;IKNLVKKYSDYIRYPIRMDVEKSRMKEGCDEKNPEFETYTENETLNSMVPLWRKNKNEITEDEYNRFYQEKFNDYEKPLKVIHSSTEGVATYNALLFIPARAPFDFYTRDYEKGLQLYSNGVLIMEKCPDLLPDYFSFVKGLVDSQDLSLNISREMLQHDRQLKVIASRLEKKIKSELESMLLNDRDKYESFYKNFGLQLKYGVYEDYGMHKDVLQDLLLFYSSSEKKLVTLKEYVGRMKEGQK
;
A
#
# COMPACT_ATOMS: atom_id res chain seq x y z
N ILE A 1 24.45 -8.26 7.31
CA ILE A 1 23.46 -8.72 8.31
C ILE A 1 22.43 -7.64 8.56
N LYS A 2 22.81 -6.39 8.94
CA LYS A 2 21.87 -5.28 9.22
C LYS A 2 20.80 -5.13 8.14
N ASN A 3 21.19 -5.06 6.87
CA ASN A 3 20.25 -4.90 5.74
C ASN A 3 19.27 -6.08 5.61
N LEU A 4 19.71 -7.30 5.89
CA LEU A 4 18.85 -8.48 5.88
C LEU A 4 17.81 -8.42 7.01
N VAL A 5 18.22 -8.04 8.22
CA VAL A 5 17.30 -7.86 9.35
C VAL A 5 16.28 -6.78 9.03
N LYS A 6 16.73 -5.61 8.54
CA LYS A 6 15.84 -4.52 8.15
C LYS A 6 14.85 -4.92 7.06
N LYS A 7 15.30 -5.71 6.08
CA LYS A 7 14.46 -6.12 4.96
C LYS A 7 13.40 -7.14 5.36
N TYR A 8 13.80 -8.20 6.06
CA TYR A 8 12.95 -9.38 6.27
C TYR A 8 12.36 -9.50 7.67
N SER A 9 13.02 -8.92 8.67
CA SER A 9 12.76 -9.18 10.08
C SER A 9 12.62 -7.92 10.94
N ASP A 10 12.46 -6.75 10.30
CA ASP A 10 12.42 -5.47 11.02
C ASP A 10 11.27 -5.40 12.03
N TYR A 11 10.17 -6.08 11.75
CA TYR A 11 8.94 -6.02 12.53
C TYR A 11 8.66 -7.26 13.38
N ILE A 12 9.65 -8.14 13.54
CA ILE A 12 9.59 -9.22 14.53
C ILE A 12 9.54 -8.59 15.93
N ARG A 13 8.59 -9.07 16.76
CA ARG A 13 8.32 -8.48 18.09
C ARG A 13 9.45 -8.68 19.10
N TYR A 14 10.46 -9.50 18.80
CA TYR A 14 11.62 -9.74 19.63
C TYR A 14 12.82 -8.93 19.14
N PRO A 15 13.65 -8.34 20.04
CA PRO A 15 14.82 -7.60 19.62
C PRO A 15 15.87 -8.53 19.01
N ILE A 16 16.32 -8.21 17.81
CA ILE A 16 17.46 -8.84 17.15
C ILE A 16 18.66 -7.96 17.45
N ARG A 17 19.59 -8.48 18.26
CA ARG A 17 20.76 -7.74 18.70
C ARG A 17 22.02 -8.24 18.02
N MET A 18 22.93 -7.31 17.76
CA MET A 18 24.24 -7.60 17.19
C MET A 18 25.27 -6.65 17.76
N ASP A 19 26.46 -7.17 18.03
CA ASP A 19 27.61 -6.36 18.37
C ASP A 19 28.14 -5.69 17.11
N VAL A 20 28.20 -4.35 17.15
CA VAL A 20 28.58 -3.51 16.02
C VAL A 20 29.81 -2.72 16.39
N GLU A 21 30.84 -2.78 15.56
CA GLU A 21 32.00 -1.90 15.69
C GLU A 21 31.62 -0.49 15.25
N LYS A 22 31.86 0.46 16.13
CA LYS A 22 31.71 1.89 15.89
C LYS A 22 33.05 2.61 16.14
N SER A 23 33.25 3.73 15.46
CA SER A 23 34.39 4.59 15.69
C SER A 23 33.94 5.89 16.33
N ARG A 24 34.63 6.33 17.34
CA ARG A 24 34.46 7.65 17.93
C ARG A 24 35.81 8.36 18.03
N MET A 25 35.77 9.68 18.00
CA MET A 25 36.97 10.47 18.25
C MET A 25 37.42 10.31 19.70
N LYS A 26 38.71 10.09 19.92
CA LYS A 26 39.27 9.99 21.27
C LYS A 26 39.08 11.31 22.01
N GLU A 27 38.73 11.25 23.28
CA GLU A 27 38.65 12.43 24.15
C GLU A 27 40.04 13.08 24.28
N GLY A 28 40.08 14.41 24.05
CA GLY A 28 41.31 15.18 24.20
C GLY A 28 42.18 15.30 22.93
N CYS A 29 41.71 14.81 21.78
CA CYS A 29 42.39 15.02 20.50
C CYS A 29 42.23 16.43 19.99
N ASP A 30 43.26 16.94 19.32
CA ASP A 30 43.18 18.21 18.58
C ASP A 30 42.25 18.05 17.38
N GLU A 31 41.32 19.00 17.20
CA GLU A 31 40.40 19.03 16.05
C GLU A 31 41.09 19.02 14.68
N LYS A 32 42.36 19.43 14.65
CA LYS A 32 43.18 19.44 13.42
C LYS A 32 43.81 18.09 13.09
N ASN A 33 43.91 17.19 14.09
CA ASN A 33 44.45 15.82 13.94
C ASN A 33 43.58 14.84 14.73
N PRO A 34 42.39 14.49 14.24
CA PRO A 34 41.45 13.64 14.94
C PRO A 34 41.99 12.20 14.99
N GLU A 35 42.19 11.67 16.18
CA GLU A 35 42.43 10.24 16.41
C GLU A 35 41.10 9.54 16.71
N PHE A 36 40.88 8.40 16.06
CA PHE A 36 39.65 7.60 16.25
C PHE A 36 40.00 6.31 17.04
N GLU A 37 39.12 5.97 17.93
CA GLU A 37 39.15 4.64 18.60
C GLU A 37 37.92 3.84 18.17
N THR A 38 38.12 2.54 17.98
CA THR A 38 37.06 1.60 17.69
C THR A 38 36.53 0.99 18.99
N TYR A 39 35.22 0.96 19.13
CA TYR A 39 34.53 0.30 20.24
C TYR A 39 33.39 -0.56 19.74
N THR A 40 33.02 -1.56 20.51
CA THR A 40 31.93 -2.47 20.22
C THR A 40 30.68 -2.05 21.01
N GLU A 41 29.55 -1.90 20.33
CA GLU A 41 28.27 -1.60 20.95
C GLU A 41 27.22 -2.64 20.57
N ASN A 42 26.48 -3.14 21.56
CA ASN A 42 25.38 -4.06 21.32
C ASN A 42 24.14 -3.27 20.88
N GLU A 43 23.80 -3.38 19.61
CA GLU A 43 22.74 -2.61 18.95
C GLU A 43 21.54 -3.48 18.62
N THR A 44 20.32 -2.98 18.89
CA THR A 44 19.09 -3.62 18.42
C THR A 44 18.86 -3.19 16.97
N LEU A 45 18.82 -4.16 16.06
CA LEU A 45 18.78 -3.93 14.62
C LEU A 45 17.37 -3.71 14.05
N ASN A 46 16.36 -4.28 14.69
CA ASN A 46 14.96 -4.24 14.20
C ASN A 46 14.11 -3.24 14.98
N SER A 47 13.06 -2.75 14.32
CA SER A 47 12.17 -1.73 14.88
C SER A 47 11.13 -2.30 15.83
N MET A 48 10.79 -3.58 15.75
CA MET A 48 9.85 -4.34 16.57
C MET A 48 8.38 -3.88 16.55
N VAL A 49 8.12 -2.60 16.33
CA VAL A 49 6.76 -2.03 16.40
C VAL A 49 6.29 -1.64 15.01
N PRO A 50 5.53 -2.50 14.33
CA PRO A 50 4.99 -2.20 13.03
C PRO A 50 3.87 -1.15 13.12
N LEU A 51 3.93 -0.13 12.26
CA LEU A 51 2.94 0.95 12.21
C LEU A 51 1.51 0.41 12.01
N TRP A 52 1.36 -0.61 11.18
CA TRP A 52 0.04 -1.21 10.85
C TRP A 52 -0.61 -2.02 11.96
N ARG A 53 0.09 -2.27 13.07
CA ARG A 53 -0.46 -2.92 14.27
C ARG A 53 -0.80 -1.93 15.38
N LYS A 54 -0.39 -0.66 15.25
CA LYS A 54 -0.79 0.40 16.18
C LYS A 54 -2.26 0.74 15.98
N ASN A 55 -2.89 1.27 17.02
CA ASN A 55 -4.23 1.83 16.89
C ASN A 55 -4.18 3.05 15.94
N LYS A 56 -5.03 3.03 14.90
CA LYS A 56 -5.09 4.10 13.90
C LYS A 56 -5.33 5.50 14.49
N ASN A 57 -5.98 5.58 15.66
CA ASN A 57 -6.25 6.84 16.33
C ASN A 57 -5.02 7.43 17.06
N GLU A 58 -3.97 6.64 17.21
CA GLU A 58 -2.70 7.03 17.84
C GLU A 58 -1.63 7.41 16.81
N ILE A 59 -1.92 7.25 15.53
CA ILE A 59 -0.98 7.50 14.43
C ILE A 59 -1.34 8.83 13.77
N THR A 60 -0.38 9.71 13.68
CA THR A 60 -0.53 10.99 12.99
C THR A 60 -0.43 10.84 11.47
N GLU A 61 -0.99 11.80 10.74
CA GLU A 61 -0.88 11.83 9.28
C GLU A 61 0.59 11.89 8.84
N ASP A 62 1.43 12.62 9.57
CA ASP A 62 2.87 12.74 9.24
C ASP A 62 3.62 11.42 9.46
N GLU A 63 3.23 10.58 10.43
CA GLU A 63 3.81 9.24 10.60
C GLU A 63 3.46 8.33 9.41
N TYR A 64 2.21 8.36 8.92
CA TYR A 64 1.81 7.64 7.71
C TYR A 64 2.56 8.12 6.47
N ASN A 65 2.67 9.43 6.29
CA ASN A 65 3.35 10.03 5.14
C ASN A 65 4.84 9.66 5.12
N ARG A 66 5.52 9.79 6.27
CA ARG A 66 6.93 9.41 6.42
C ARG A 66 7.14 7.93 6.14
N PHE A 67 6.31 7.06 6.72
CA PHE A 67 6.38 5.63 6.47
C PHE A 67 6.23 5.32 4.98
N TYR A 68 5.26 5.93 4.29
CA TYR A 68 5.05 5.74 2.86
C TYR A 68 6.27 6.18 2.05
N GLN A 69 6.77 7.38 2.30
CA GLN A 69 7.91 7.95 1.57
C GLN A 69 9.18 7.10 1.75
N GLU A 70 9.48 6.70 2.96
CA GLU A 70 10.65 5.86 3.27
C GLU A 70 10.51 4.43 2.71
N LYS A 71 9.33 3.83 2.87
CA LYS A 71 9.09 2.43 2.49
C LYS A 71 9.03 2.21 0.98
N PHE A 72 8.43 3.16 0.25
CA PHE A 72 8.21 3.06 -1.19
C PHE A 72 9.10 4.00 -2.00
N ASN A 73 10.05 4.67 -1.34
CA ASN A 73 10.98 5.62 -1.95
C ASN A 73 10.27 6.65 -2.84
N ASP A 74 9.19 7.21 -2.31
CA ASP A 74 8.38 8.22 -2.97
C ASP A 74 8.59 9.59 -2.28
N TYR A 75 8.79 10.64 -3.06
CA TYR A 75 9.02 11.99 -2.51
C TYR A 75 7.71 12.71 -2.18
N GLU A 76 6.60 12.28 -2.78
CA GLU A 76 5.30 12.88 -2.54
C GLU A 76 4.56 12.15 -1.41
N LYS A 77 3.64 12.86 -0.76
CA LYS A 77 2.70 12.25 0.19
C LYS A 77 1.69 11.39 -0.58
N PRO A 78 1.21 10.29 0.01
CA PRO A 78 0.16 9.52 -0.62
C PRO A 78 -1.13 10.34 -0.69
N LEU A 79 -1.90 10.15 -1.75
CA LEU A 79 -3.20 10.79 -1.89
C LEU A 79 -4.18 10.30 -0.84
N LYS A 80 -4.14 9.01 -0.51
CA LYS A 80 -5.02 8.39 0.49
C LYS A 80 -4.28 7.30 1.24
N VAL A 81 -4.53 7.23 2.54
CA VAL A 81 -4.09 6.14 3.43
C VAL A 81 -5.30 5.30 3.82
N ILE A 82 -5.16 3.99 3.74
CA ILE A 82 -6.17 3.01 4.17
C ILE A 82 -5.52 2.10 5.21
N HIS A 83 -5.88 2.29 6.47
CA HIS A 83 -5.43 1.46 7.57
C HIS A 83 -6.60 0.61 8.06
N SER A 84 -6.44 -0.71 8.02
CA SER A 84 -7.49 -1.68 8.35
C SER A 84 -6.93 -2.80 9.20
N SER A 85 -7.64 -3.14 10.27
CA SER A 85 -7.42 -4.33 11.08
C SER A 85 -8.69 -5.18 11.04
N THR A 86 -8.53 -6.46 10.82
CA THR A 86 -9.66 -7.39 10.70
C THR A 86 -9.37 -8.66 11.48
N GLU A 87 -10.35 -9.11 12.26
CA GLU A 87 -10.35 -10.36 12.99
C GLU A 87 -11.49 -11.27 12.50
N GLY A 88 -11.37 -12.56 12.69
CA GLY A 88 -12.38 -13.57 12.36
C GLY A 88 -11.91 -14.61 11.36
N VAL A 89 -12.63 -14.84 10.26
CA VAL A 89 -12.30 -15.89 9.27
C VAL A 89 -10.89 -15.75 8.69
N ALA A 90 -10.40 -14.52 8.56
CA ALA A 90 -9.01 -14.21 8.29
C ALA A 90 -8.61 -13.02 9.18
N THR A 91 -7.54 -13.20 9.95
CA THR A 91 -6.98 -12.20 10.84
C THR A 91 -5.79 -11.54 10.17
N TYR A 92 -5.91 -10.24 9.90
CA TYR A 92 -4.84 -9.48 9.26
C TYR A 92 -4.91 -8.00 9.57
N ASN A 93 -3.76 -7.34 9.45
CA ASN A 93 -3.63 -5.89 9.40
C ASN A 93 -3.18 -5.48 8.00
N ALA A 94 -3.76 -4.43 7.47
CA ALA A 94 -3.39 -3.88 6.18
C ALA A 94 -3.14 -2.38 6.29
N LEU A 95 -2.05 -1.93 5.69
CA LEU A 95 -1.73 -0.52 5.53
C LEU A 95 -1.47 -0.26 4.05
N LEU A 96 -2.45 0.37 3.40
CA LEU A 96 -2.46 0.61 1.97
C LEU A 96 -2.40 2.10 1.68
N PHE A 97 -1.81 2.44 0.54
CA PHE A 97 -1.61 3.81 0.08
C PHE A 97 -2.02 3.93 -1.38
N ILE A 98 -2.75 4.98 -1.69
CA ILE A 98 -2.98 5.41 -3.06
C ILE A 98 -1.96 6.52 -3.34
N PRO A 99 -1.04 6.35 -4.30
CA PRO A 99 -0.07 7.38 -4.68
C PRO A 99 -0.73 8.65 -5.19
N ALA A 100 -0.11 9.80 -5.01
CA ALA A 100 -0.59 11.06 -5.59
C ALA A 100 -0.42 11.10 -7.10
N ARG A 101 0.61 10.41 -7.62
CA ARG A 101 0.89 10.30 -9.06
C ARG A 101 1.17 8.86 -9.46
N ALA A 102 0.88 8.55 -10.71
CA ALA A 102 1.28 7.27 -11.29
C ALA A 102 2.82 7.23 -11.41
N PRO A 103 3.47 6.12 -10.99
CA PRO A 103 4.87 5.90 -11.29
C PRO A 103 5.14 6.00 -12.79
N PHE A 104 6.35 6.38 -13.17
CA PHE A 104 6.73 6.55 -14.58
C PHE A 104 6.51 5.28 -15.40
N ASP A 105 6.75 4.14 -14.82
CA ASP A 105 6.64 2.80 -15.42
C ASP A 105 5.25 2.16 -15.28
N PHE A 106 4.27 2.84 -14.63
CA PHE A 106 2.98 2.25 -14.25
C PHE A 106 2.22 1.60 -15.41
N TYR A 107 2.28 2.22 -16.58
CA TYR A 107 1.60 1.71 -17.80
C TYR A 107 2.53 0.93 -18.73
N THR A 108 3.69 0.49 -18.24
CA THR A 108 4.62 -0.34 -18.99
C THR A 108 4.50 -1.82 -18.63
N ARG A 109 5.08 -2.69 -19.44
CA ARG A 109 5.12 -4.14 -19.16
C ARG A 109 6.03 -4.51 -17.98
N ASP A 110 6.96 -3.62 -17.64
CA ASP A 110 7.94 -3.85 -16.58
C ASP A 110 7.38 -3.49 -15.19
N TYR A 111 6.19 -2.87 -15.14
CA TYR A 111 5.55 -2.55 -13.86
C TYR A 111 5.10 -3.81 -13.14
N GLU A 112 5.67 -4.05 -11.99
CA GLU A 112 5.29 -5.16 -11.12
C GLU A 112 4.30 -4.69 -10.05
N LYS A 113 3.06 -5.14 -10.18
CA LYS A 113 2.02 -4.93 -9.16
C LYS A 113 2.24 -5.83 -7.93
N GLY A 114 1.60 -5.50 -6.84
CA GLY A 114 1.48 -6.35 -5.67
C GLY A 114 1.80 -5.64 -4.37
N LEU A 115 1.17 -6.13 -3.32
CA LEU A 115 1.40 -5.69 -1.95
C LEU A 115 2.50 -6.51 -1.31
N GLN A 116 3.21 -5.92 -0.35
CA GLN A 116 4.10 -6.67 0.51
C GLN A 116 3.27 -7.60 1.41
N LEU A 117 3.63 -8.87 1.46
CA LEU A 117 2.98 -9.85 2.32
C LEU A 117 3.89 -10.21 3.48
N TYR A 118 3.37 -10.01 4.68
CA TYR A 118 4.00 -10.39 5.94
C TYR A 118 3.20 -11.49 6.63
N SER A 119 3.90 -12.34 7.35
CA SER A 119 3.32 -13.24 8.34
C SER A 119 4.00 -12.96 9.69
N ASN A 120 3.21 -12.57 10.68
CA ASN A 120 3.71 -12.25 12.02
C ASN A 120 4.89 -11.26 12.05
N GLY A 121 4.90 -10.28 11.13
CA GLY A 121 5.95 -9.27 11.01
C GLY A 121 7.19 -9.72 10.22
N VAL A 122 7.19 -10.95 9.69
CA VAL A 122 8.23 -11.46 8.79
C VAL A 122 7.80 -11.26 7.34
N LEU A 123 8.62 -10.62 6.53
CA LEU A 123 8.35 -10.44 5.10
C LEU A 123 8.45 -11.78 4.37
N ILE A 124 7.32 -12.23 3.80
CA ILE A 124 7.26 -13.44 2.96
C ILE A 124 7.46 -13.10 1.49
N MET A 125 6.82 -12.03 1.03
CA MET A 125 6.84 -11.64 -0.38
C MET A 125 6.84 -10.12 -0.52
N GLU A 126 7.76 -9.59 -1.34
CA GLU A 126 7.84 -8.13 -1.59
C GLU A 126 6.70 -7.62 -2.47
N LYS A 127 6.23 -8.46 -3.37
CA LYS A 127 5.12 -8.16 -4.28
C LYS A 127 4.25 -9.41 -4.43
N CYS A 128 3.14 -9.45 -3.72
CA CYS A 128 2.14 -10.51 -3.82
C CYS A 128 1.04 -10.06 -4.80
N PRO A 129 1.03 -10.56 -6.05
CA PRO A 129 0.09 -10.12 -7.07
C PRO A 129 -1.34 -10.58 -6.79
N ASP A 130 -1.50 -11.66 -6.02
CA ASP A 130 -2.79 -12.29 -5.75
C ASP A 130 -3.66 -11.52 -4.72
N LEU A 131 -3.08 -10.50 -4.06
CA LEU A 131 -3.79 -9.66 -3.09
C LEU A 131 -4.63 -8.56 -3.71
N LEU A 132 -4.34 -8.19 -4.97
CA LEU A 132 -5.05 -7.11 -5.67
C LEU A 132 -5.38 -7.51 -7.10
N PRO A 133 -6.61 -7.22 -7.56
CA PRO A 133 -6.94 -7.31 -8.97
C PRO A 133 -6.16 -6.25 -9.78
N ASP A 134 -6.00 -6.47 -11.07
CA ASP A 134 -5.21 -5.61 -11.96
C ASP A 134 -5.70 -4.16 -11.98
N TYR A 135 -7.00 -3.95 -11.91
CA TYR A 135 -7.57 -2.60 -11.89
C TYR A 135 -7.26 -1.79 -10.62
N PHE A 136 -6.76 -2.42 -9.54
CA PHE A 136 -6.24 -1.76 -8.35
C PHE A 136 -4.72 -1.87 -8.20
N SER A 137 -4.00 -2.19 -9.27
CA SER A 137 -2.54 -2.33 -9.28
C SER A 137 -1.77 -1.07 -8.86
N PHE A 138 -2.40 0.09 -8.87
CA PHE A 138 -1.81 1.35 -8.40
C PHE A 138 -1.69 1.42 -6.86
N VAL A 139 -2.37 0.57 -6.12
CA VAL A 139 -2.31 0.57 -4.66
C VAL A 139 -0.97 0.00 -4.21
N LYS A 140 -0.23 0.77 -3.42
CA LYS A 140 0.97 0.34 -2.71
C LYS A 140 0.63 0.01 -1.27
N GLY A 141 1.43 -0.81 -0.63
CA GLY A 141 1.21 -1.11 0.78
C GLY A 141 1.60 -2.51 1.17
N LEU A 142 1.06 -2.93 2.29
CA LEU A 142 1.35 -4.23 2.87
C LEU A 142 0.13 -4.85 3.56
N VAL A 143 0.23 -6.17 3.70
CA VAL A 143 -0.68 -6.99 4.51
C VAL A 143 0.16 -7.85 5.45
N ASP A 144 -0.21 -7.90 6.71
CA ASP A 144 0.42 -8.75 7.72
C ASP A 144 -0.66 -9.66 8.34
N SER A 145 -0.60 -10.94 8.05
CA SER A 145 -1.55 -11.93 8.56
C SER A 145 -0.89 -12.88 9.54
N GLN A 146 -1.61 -13.19 10.62
CA GLN A 146 -1.19 -14.19 11.60
C GLN A 146 -1.58 -15.61 11.17
N ASP A 147 -2.52 -15.74 10.24
CA ASP A 147 -3.08 -17.02 9.80
C ASP A 147 -2.26 -17.66 8.66
N LEU A 148 -1.29 -16.92 8.09
CA LEU A 148 -0.42 -17.43 7.04
C LEU A 148 0.81 -18.11 7.63
N SER A 149 1.16 -19.29 7.09
CA SER A 149 2.36 -20.01 7.49
C SER A 149 3.63 -19.31 6.98
N LEU A 150 4.68 -19.27 7.81
CA LEU A 150 6.00 -18.76 7.42
C LEU A 150 6.69 -19.64 6.36
N ASN A 151 6.30 -20.91 6.27
CA ASN A 151 6.90 -21.89 5.34
C ASN A 151 6.09 -22.03 4.04
N ILE A 152 5.22 -21.07 3.74
CA ILE A 152 4.39 -21.13 2.55
C ILE A 152 5.23 -20.77 1.30
N SER A 153 5.22 -21.67 0.30
CA SER A 153 5.83 -21.38 -0.98
C SER A 153 4.93 -20.49 -1.84
N ARG A 154 5.51 -19.81 -2.84
CA ARG A 154 4.76 -18.95 -3.76
C ARG A 154 3.62 -19.72 -4.47
N GLU A 155 3.85 -20.96 -4.83
CA GLU A 155 2.86 -21.82 -5.49
C GLU A 155 1.72 -22.19 -4.54
N MET A 156 2.02 -22.41 -3.26
CA MET A 156 1.01 -22.71 -2.24
C MET A 156 0.14 -21.48 -1.93
N LEU A 157 0.67 -20.27 -2.01
CA LEU A 157 -0.08 -19.03 -1.79
C LEU A 157 -1.22 -18.85 -2.79
N GLN A 158 -1.04 -19.21 -4.06
CA GLN A 158 -2.08 -19.09 -5.10
C GLN A 158 -3.34 -19.92 -4.79
N HIS A 159 -3.20 -21.00 -4.03
CA HIS A 159 -4.29 -21.85 -3.62
C HIS A 159 -4.77 -21.61 -2.19
N ASP A 160 -4.12 -20.68 -1.46
CA ASP A 160 -4.45 -20.41 -0.07
C ASP A 160 -5.81 -19.73 0.06
N ARG A 161 -6.70 -20.36 0.85
CA ARG A 161 -8.05 -19.86 1.08
C ARG A 161 -8.06 -18.55 1.86
N GLN A 162 -7.14 -18.39 2.81
CA GLN A 162 -7.06 -17.18 3.63
C GLN A 162 -6.63 -15.99 2.77
N LEU A 163 -5.66 -16.21 1.87
CA LEU A 163 -5.21 -15.16 0.95
C LEU A 163 -6.36 -14.66 0.06
N LYS A 164 -7.18 -15.57 -0.47
CA LYS A 164 -8.37 -15.22 -1.29
C LYS A 164 -9.41 -14.41 -0.49
N VAL A 165 -9.63 -14.77 0.77
CA VAL A 165 -10.54 -14.02 1.65
C VAL A 165 -9.98 -12.62 1.92
N ILE A 166 -8.69 -12.51 2.19
CA ILE A 166 -8.01 -11.21 2.40
C ILE A 166 -8.15 -10.36 1.14
N ALA A 167 -7.80 -10.89 -0.04
CA ALA A 167 -7.89 -10.19 -1.32
C ALA A 167 -9.30 -9.63 -1.58
N SER A 168 -10.35 -10.43 -1.41
CA SER A 168 -11.74 -9.99 -1.58
C SER A 168 -12.14 -8.88 -0.61
N ARG A 169 -11.64 -8.92 0.63
CA ARG A 169 -11.90 -7.86 1.62
C ARG A 169 -11.16 -6.56 1.28
N LEU A 170 -9.91 -6.67 0.82
CA LEU A 170 -9.12 -5.52 0.39
C LEU A 170 -9.76 -4.84 -0.81
N GLU A 171 -10.20 -5.60 -1.81
CA GLU A 171 -10.92 -5.09 -2.98
C GLU A 171 -12.14 -4.26 -2.58
N LYS A 172 -13.00 -4.81 -1.72
CA LYS A 172 -14.19 -4.11 -1.20
C LYS A 172 -13.82 -2.86 -0.42
N LYS A 173 -12.75 -2.93 0.39
CA LYS A 173 -12.28 -1.79 1.19
C LYS A 173 -11.73 -0.67 0.31
N ILE A 174 -10.93 -1.00 -0.70
CA ILE A 174 -10.38 -0.02 -1.65
C ILE A 174 -11.53 0.64 -2.43
N LYS A 175 -12.48 -0.15 -2.96
CA LYS A 175 -13.68 0.36 -3.63
C LYS A 175 -14.42 1.37 -2.74
N SER A 176 -14.75 1.00 -1.52
CA SER A 176 -15.46 1.86 -0.56
C SER A 176 -14.72 3.17 -0.27
N GLU A 177 -13.38 3.13 -0.15
CA GLU A 177 -12.59 4.34 0.08
C GLU A 177 -12.53 5.26 -1.15
N LEU A 178 -12.51 4.69 -2.36
CA LEU A 178 -12.61 5.45 -3.61
C LEU A 178 -14.00 6.06 -3.77
N GLU A 179 -15.07 5.32 -3.48
CA GLU A 179 -16.45 5.84 -3.47
C GLU A 179 -16.62 6.97 -2.47
N SER A 180 -16.06 6.79 -1.25
CA SER A 180 -16.07 7.85 -0.24
C SER A 180 -15.32 9.11 -0.70
N MET A 181 -14.18 8.94 -1.37
CA MET A 181 -13.43 10.07 -1.93
C MET A 181 -14.22 10.76 -3.04
N LEU A 182 -14.86 10.00 -3.95
CA LEU A 182 -15.69 10.52 -5.03
C LEU A 182 -16.86 11.38 -4.51
N LEU A 183 -17.48 10.94 -3.41
CA LEU A 183 -18.64 11.61 -2.82
C LEU A 183 -18.26 12.81 -1.95
N ASN A 184 -17.18 12.73 -1.19
CA ASN A 184 -16.86 13.71 -0.14
C ASN A 184 -15.73 14.66 -0.51
N ASP A 185 -14.91 14.33 -1.53
CA ASP A 185 -13.76 15.13 -1.98
C ASP A 185 -13.54 14.95 -3.48
N ARG A 186 -14.44 15.57 -4.24
CA ARG A 186 -14.49 15.42 -5.71
C ARG A 186 -13.19 15.84 -6.38
N ASP A 187 -12.59 16.93 -5.98
CA ASP A 187 -11.36 17.44 -6.59
C ASP A 187 -10.20 16.46 -6.39
N LYS A 188 -10.12 15.88 -5.20
CA LYS A 188 -9.13 14.84 -4.89
C LYS A 188 -9.37 13.58 -5.70
N TYR A 189 -10.63 13.18 -5.87
CA TYR A 189 -10.99 12.04 -6.72
C TYR A 189 -10.67 12.30 -8.20
N GLU A 190 -10.92 13.48 -8.72
CA GLU A 190 -10.57 13.82 -10.11
C GLU A 190 -9.06 13.85 -10.33
N SER A 191 -8.28 14.30 -9.34
CA SER A 191 -6.82 14.18 -9.37
C SER A 191 -6.35 12.73 -9.40
N PHE A 192 -6.95 11.87 -8.57
CA PHE A 192 -6.75 10.42 -8.63
C PHE A 192 -7.11 9.85 -10.00
N TYR A 193 -8.28 10.18 -10.49
CA TYR A 193 -8.82 9.64 -11.74
C TYR A 193 -7.98 10.05 -12.96
N LYS A 194 -7.39 11.24 -12.94
CA LYS A 194 -6.46 11.70 -13.97
C LYS A 194 -5.23 10.80 -14.11
N ASN A 195 -4.75 10.25 -13.00
CA ASN A 195 -3.58 9.36 -12.98
C ASN A 195 -3.94 7.89 -13.23
N PHE A 196 -5.05 7.41 -12.68
CA PHE A 196 -5.38 5.97 -12.62
C PHE A 196 -6.72 5.60 -13.26
N GLY A 197 -7.48 6.56 -13.78
CA GLY A 197 -8.78 6.31 -14.37
C GLY A 197 -8.73 5.40 -15.61
N LEU A 198 -7.62 5.43 -16.35
CA LEU A 198 -7.39 4.50 -17.46
C LEU A 198 -7.33 3.05 -16.98
N GLN A 199 -6.66 2.81 -15.86
CA GLN A 199 -6.57 1.47 -15.26
C GLN A 199 -7.93 0.93 -14.82
N LEU A 200 -8.77 1.78 -14.22
CA LEU A 200 -10.14 1.41 -13.86
C LEU A 200 -11.01 1.09 -15.10
N LYS A 201 -10.89 1.87 -16.17
CA LYS A 201 -11.58 1.60 -17.44
C LYS A 201 -11.10 0.31 -18.07
N TYR A 202 -9.79 0.08 -18.07
CA TYR A 202 -9.19 -1.14 -18.59
C TYR A 202 -9.69 -2.38 -17.84
N GLY A 203 -9.86 -2.30 -16.52
CA GLY A 203 -10.41 -3.38 -15.72
C GLY A 203 -11.84 -3.81 -16.09
N VAL A 204 -12.64 -2.90 -16.68
CA VAL A 204 -13.96 -3.26 -17.24
C VAL A 204 -13.84 -3.85 -18.65
N TYR A 205 -12.86 -3.36 -19.42
CA TYR A 205 -12.68 -3.77 -20.81
C TYR A 205 -12.04 -5.17 -20.92
N GLU A 206 -11.01 -5.45 -20.11
CA GLU A 206 -10.18 -6.65 -20.21
C GLU A 206 -10.98 -7.95 -20.02
N ASP A 207 -11.97 -7.93 -19.13
CA ASP A 207 -12.78 -9.09 -18.78
C ASP A 207 -14.20 -9.07 -19.38
N TYR A 208 -14.39 -8.28 -20.43
CA TYR A 208 -15.70 -8.13 -21.10
C TYR A 208 -16.83 -7.69 -20.15
N GLY A 209 -16.49 -6.94 -19.11
CA GLY A 209 -17.45 -6.37 -18.16
C GLY A 209 -17.86 -7.29 -17.02
N MET A 210 -17.10 -8.36 -16.73
CA MET A 210 -17.41 -9.23 -15.59
C MET A 210 -17.27 -8.48 -14.25
N HIS A 211 -16.33 -7.53 -14.14
CA HIS A 211 -16.16 -6.67 -12.96
C HIS A 211 -16.85 -5.30 -13.07
N LYS A 212 -17.78 -5.12 -14.01
CA LYS A 212 -18.51 -3.84 -14.19
C LYS A 212 -19.18 -3.37 -12.89
N ASP A 213 -19.79 -4.26 -12.13
CA ASP A 213 -20.51 -3.93 -10.89
C ASP A 213 -19.57 -3.44 -9.77
N VAL A 214 -18.30 -3.78 -9.85
CA VAL A 214 -17.26 -3.26 -8.95
C VAL A 214 -16.85 -1.86 -9.36
N LEU A 215 -16.70 -1.60 -10.65
CA LEU A 215 -15.98 -0.44 -11.18
C LEU A 215 -16.87 0.68 -11.75
N GLN A 216 -18.07 0.36 -12.26
CA GLN A 216 -18.92 1.32 -13.02
C GLN A 216 -19.18 2.62 -12.25
N ASP A 217 -19.38 2.57 -10.94
CA ASP A 217 -19.68 3.72 -10.10
C ASP A 217 -18.44 4.58 -9.80
N LEU A 218 -17.25 4.05 -10.07
CA LEU A 218 -15.96 4.75 -9.95
C LEU A 218 -15.52 5.43 -11.26
N LEU A 219 -16.21 5.18 -12.39
CA LEU A 219 -15.79 5.71 -13.67
C LEU A 219 -16.31 7.13 -13.89
N LEU A 220 -15.43 7.96 -14.43
CA LEU A 220 -15.76 9.32 -14.88
C LEU A 220 -15.66 9.43 -16.40
N PHE A 221 -16.59 10.19 -16.96
CA PHE A 221 -16.63 10.50 -18.38
C PHE A 221 -16.83 12.00 -18.58
N TYR A 222 -16.21 12.56 -19.61
CA TYR A 222 -16.39 13.97 -19.92
C TYR A 222 -17.77 14.21 -20.52
N SER A 223 -18.56 15.05 -19.87
CA SER A 223 -19.86 15.50 -20.38
C SER A 223 -19.71 16.75 -21.24
N SER A 224 -20.10 16.68 -22.51
CA SER A 224 -20.07 17.82 -23.41
C SER A 224 -21.08 18.93 -23.02
N SER A 225 -22.19 18.54 -22.37
CA SER A 225 -23.20 19.49 -21.87
C SER A 225 -22.76 20.19 -20.59
N GLU A 226 -22.17 19.43 -19.65
CA GLU A 226 -21.70 19.96 -18.34
C GLU A 226 -20.31 20.58 -18.40
N LYS A 227 -19.55 20.32 -19.48
CA LYS A 227 -18.13 20.73 -19.63
C LYS A 227 -17.20 20.25 -18.53
N LYS A 228 -17.52 19.12 -17.89
CA LYS A 228 -16.76 18.53 -16.79
C LYS A 228 -16.84 17.00 -16.79
N LEU A 229 -16.03 16.38 -15.95
CA LEU A 229 -16.11 14.93 -15.68
C LEU A 229 -17.36 14.62 -14.84
N VAL A 230 -18.10 13.58 -15.22
CA VAL A 230 -19.32 13.13 -14.52
C VAL A 230 -19.33 11.60 -14.39
N THR A 231 -20.00 11.10 -13.38
CA THR A 231 -20.29 9.68 -13.22
C THR A 231 -21.46 9.25 -14.10
N LEU A 232 -21.63 7.94 -14.31
CA LEU A 232 -22.82 7.40 -14.98
C LEU A 232 -24.10 7.71 -14.19
N LYS A 233 -24.06 7.69 -12.85
CA LYS A 233 -25.19 8.08 -12.00
C LYS A 233 -25.61 9.54 -12.19
N GLU A 234 -24.64 10.46 -12.25
CA GLU A 234 -24.89 11.88 -12.54
C GLU A 234 -25.47 12.07 -13.94
N TYR A 235 -25.03 11.28 -14.92
CA TYR A 235 -25.61 11.31 -16.27
C TYR A 235 -27.06 10.83 -16.25
N VAL A 236 -27.34 9.66 -15.68
CA VAL A 236 -28.69 9.08 -15.59
C VAL A 236 -29.64 10.02 -14.83
N GLY A 237 -29.18 10.65 -13.73
CA GLY A 237 -30.02 11.60 -12.99
C GLY A 237 -30.45 12.85 -13.76
N ARG A 238 -29.85 13.13 -14.94
CA ARG A 238 -30.19 14.23 -15.83
C ARG A 238 -30.93 13.80 -17.09
N MET A 239 -31.16 12.51 -17.27
CA MET A 239 -31.91 12.00 -18.43
C MET A 239 -33.31 12.52 -18.40
N LYS A 240 -33.82 12.89 -19.57
CA LYS A 240 -35.23 13.29 -19.77
C LYS A 240 -36.10 12.04 -19.85
N GLU A 241 -37.39 12.22 -19.55
CA GLU A 241 -38.38 11.16 -19.71
C GLU A 241 -38.39 10.62 -21.15
N GLY A 242 -38.31 9.29 -21.29
CA GLY A 242 -38.27 8.63 -22.61
C GLY A 242 -36.86 8.57 -23.25
N GLN A 243 -35.83 9.11 -22.65
CA GLN A 243 -34.45 8.96 -23.12
C GLN A 243 -33.96 7.55 -22.80
N LYS A 244 -33.36 6.84 -23.79
CA LYS A 244 -32.76 5.50 -23.63
C LYS A 244 -31.25 5.58 -23.66
#